data_0f7cd856b532f6cd59973cdc03573ebf
#
_entry.id   0f7cd856b532f6cd59973cdc03573ebf
#
_cell.length_a   1.000
_cell.length_b   1.000
_cell.length_c   1.000
_cell.angle_alpha   90.00
_cell.angle_beta   90.00
_cell.angle_gamma   90.00
#
_symmetry.space_group_name_H-M   'P 1'
#
loop_
_entity.id
_entity.type
_entity.pdbx_description
1 polymer ?
#
loop_
_entity_poly.entity_id
_entity_poly.type
_entity_poly.pdbx_seq_one_letter_code
_entity_poly.pdbx_strand_id
1 'polypeptide(L)'
;MAVFISAGHNPKGIKVDPGAVGNGYHEADLTVEFRNLVVSELAKRKIIAITDKDDERLGEYLNRIKTGSGSVVLEFHFDAAVSPSATGATSLFGSDADRLDKAFAKELVDATSTILGIKNRGAKSEADS
;
A
#
# COMPACT_ATOMS: atom_id res chain seq x y z
N MET A 1 -15.07 -10.74 7.91
CA MET A 1 -14.08 -9.70 7.58
C MET A 1 -13.28 -10.15 6.37
N ALA A 2 -13.16 -9.31 5.36
CA ALA A 2 -12.31 -9.56 4.20
C ALA A 2 -11.09 -8.65 4.24
N VAL A 3 -9.96 -9.16 3.74
CA VAL A 3 -8.70 -8.42 3.68
C VAL A 3 -8.31 -8.27 2.22
N PHE A 4 -8.15 -7.03 1.79
CA PHE A 4 -7.79 -6.67 0.42
C PHE A 4 -6.43 -5.99 0.44
N ILE A 5 -5.45 -6.59 -0.23
CA ILE A 5 -4.08 -6.07 -0.29
C ILE A 5 -3.72 -5.85 -1.75
N SER A 6 -3.31 -4.63 -2.11
CA SER A 6 -2.91 -4.32 -3.47
C SER A 6 -1.51 -3.71 -3.51
N ALA A 7 -0.84 -3.91 -4.64
CA ALA A 7 0.39 -3.23 -4.99
C ALA A 7 0.03 -1.93 -5.71
N GLY A 8 0.65 -0.81 -5.35
CA GLY A 8 0.48 0.43 -6.10
C GLY A 8 1.12 0.29 -7.49
N HIS A 9 0.45 0.85 -8.50
CA HIS A 9 0.89 0.81 -9.90
C HIS A 9 0.79 -0.59 -10.52
N ASN A 10 1.25 -0.77 -11.76
CA ASN A 10 1.22 -2.08 -12.41
C ASN A 10 2.38 -2.22 -13.40
N PRO A 11 3.23 -3.26 -13.21
CA PRO A 11 4.40 -3.46 -14.08
C PRO A 11 4.05 -4.08 -15.43
N LYS A 12 2.84 -4.59 -15.60
CA LYS A 12 2.39 -5.31 -16.81
C LYS A 12 1.02 -4.80 -17.25
N GLY A 13 0.59 -5.25 -18.41
CA GLY A 13 -0.74 -5.00 -18.93
C GLY A 13 -0.74 -4.13 -20.18
N ILE A 14 -1.93 -3.77 -20.64
CA ILE A 14 -2.12 -2.93 -21.84
C ILE A 14 -1.51 -1.55 -21.63
N LYS A 15 -1.63 -1.02 -20.42
CA LYS A 15 -1.05 0.26 -20.04
C LYS A 15 -0.25 0.08 -18.76
N VAL A 16 1.06 0.00 -18.90
CA VAL A 16 1.98 -0.12 -17.78
C VAL A 16 2.05 1.21 -17.03
N ASP A 17 1.99 1.13 -15.71
CA ASP A 17 2.20 2.26 -14.80
C ASP A 17 3.37 1.91 -13.87
N PRO A 18 4.60 2.34 -14.18
CA PRO A 18 5.76 2.00 -13.37
C PRO A 18 5.80 2.71 -12.02
N GLY A 19 5.01 3.75 -11.82
CA GLY A 19 5.12 4.60 -10.63
C GLY A 19 6.42 5.40 -10.61
N ALA A 20 6.93 5.71 -9.43
CA ALA A 20 8.18 6.41 -9.28
C ALA A 20 9.35 5.57 -9.78
N VAL A 21 10.35 6.24 -10.37
CA VAL A 21 11.58 5.60 -10.88
C VAL A 21 12.78 6.27 -10.23
N GLY A 22 13.69 5.46 -9.69
CA GLY A 22 14.90 5.98 -9.06
C GLY A 22 15.87 4.86 -8.70
N ASN A 23 17.15 5.17 -8.70
CA ASN A 23 18.23 4.23 -8.33
C ASN A 23 18.15 2.87 -9.05
N GLY A 24 17.66 2.87 -10.30
CA GLY A 24 17.50 1.64 -11.07
C GLY A 24 16.24 0.82 -10.74
N TYR A 25 15.38 1.31 -9.86
CA TYR A 25 14.14 0.64 -9.47
C TYR A 25 12.92 1.34 -10.03
N HIS A 26 11.89 0.54 -10.34
CA HIS A 26 10.54 1.01 -10.64
C HIS A 26 9.65 0.69 -9.46
N GLU A 27 8.84 1.65 -9.02
CA GLU A 27 7.96 1.48 -7.86
C GLU A 27 7.05 0.26 -8.02
N ALA A 28 6.48 0.05 -9.22
CA ALA A 28 5.57 -1.06 -9.49
C ALA A 28 6.21 -2.43 -9.22
N ASP A 29 7.50 -2.60 -9.48
CA ASP A 29 8.21 -3.85 -9.20
C ASP A 29 8.37 -4.06 -7.69
N LEU A 30 8.68 -3.00 -6.97
CA LEU A 30 8.86 -3.05 -5.52
C LEU A 30 7.53 -3.29 -4.79
N THR A 31 6.46 -2.66 -5.23
CA THR A 31 5.15 -2.82 -4.60
C THR A 31 4.60 -4.23 -4.80
N VAL A 32 4.83 -4.83 -5.98
CA VAL A 32 4.44 -6.23 -6.24
C VAL A 32 5.20 -7.18 -5.31
N GLU A 33 6.51 -7.01 -5.20
CA GLU A 33 7.33 -7.83 -4.30
C GLU A 33 6.87 -7.70 -2.85
N PHE A 34 6.64 -6.48 -2.39
CA PHE A 34 6.18 -6.21 -1.04
C PHE A 34 4.78 -6.80 -0.77
N ARG A 35 3.84 -6.61 -1.70
CA ARG A 35 2.51 -7.22 -1.62
C ARG A 35 2.61 -8.73 -1.46
N ASN A 36 3.43 -9.37 -2.28
CA ASN A 36 3.58 -10.82 -2.25
C ASN A 36 4.14 -11.31 -0.92
N LEU A 37 5.10 -10.59 -0.33
CA LEU A 37 5.64 -10.90 0.98
C LEU A 37 4.58 -10.77 2.08
N VAL A 38 3.80 -9.70 2.06
CA VAL A 38 2.72 -9.48 3.05
C VAL A 38 1.65 -10.55 2.94
N VAL A 39 1.21 -10.86 1.72
CA VAL A 39 0.20 -11.91 1.47
C VAL A 39 0.70 -13.26 1.98
N SER A 40 1.96 -13.59 1.74
CA SER A 40 2.60 -14.81 2.24
C SER A 40 2.60 -14.87 3.78
N GLU A 41 2.96 -13.77 4.43
CA GLU A 41 2.97 -13.69 5.90
C GLU A 41 1.56 -13.81 6.49
N LEU A 42 0.57 -13.19 5.84
CA LEU A 42 -0.83 -13.33 6.27
C LEU A 42 -1.31 -14.78 6.13
N ALA A 43 -0.96 -15.44 5.02
CA ALA A 43 -1.33 -16.85 4.80
C ALA A 43 -0.76 -17.76 5.88
N LYS A 44 0.46 -17.53 6.34
CA LYS A 44 1.06 -18.26 7.46
C LYS A 44 0.24 -18.13 8.74
N ARG A 45 -0.50 -17.03 8.88
CA ARG A 45 -1.39 -16.77 10.02
C ARG A 45 -2.85 -17.12 9.71
N LYS A 46 -3.08 -17.89 8.64
CA LYS A 46 -4.40 -18.35 8.19
C LYS A 46 -5.33 -17.19 7.78
N ILE A 47 -4.76 -16.09 7.32
CA ILE A 47 -5.50 -14.96 6.76
C ILE A 47 -5.27 -14.95 5.25
N ILE A 48 -6.33 -15.12 4.48
CA ILE A 48 -6.28 -15.12 3.02
C ILE A 48 -6.67 -13.74 2.52
N ALA A 49 -5.74 -13.07 1.84
CA ALA A 49 -5.97 -11.76 1.25
C ALA A 49 -6.45 -11.88 -0.20
N ILE A 50 -7.34 -10.97 -0.59
CA ILE A 50 -7.76 -10.78 -1.97
C ILE A 50 -6.85 -9.70 -2.55
N THR A 51 -6.22 -9.97 -3.69
CA THR A 51 -5.21 -9.10 -4.26
C THR A 51 -5.56 -8.62 -5.65
N ASP A 52 -4.92 -7.51 -6.06
CA ASP A 52 -4.88 -7.09 -7.46
C ASP A 52 -3.99 -8.06 -8.28
N LYS A 53 -4.10 -7.95 -9.59
CA LYS A 53 -3.24 -8.64 -10.54
C LYS A 53 -2.15 -7.69 -11.01
N ASP A 54 -0.99 -8.23 -11.41
CA ASP A 54 0.16 -7.41 -11.82
C ASP A 54 -0.09 -6.62 -13.11
N ASP A 55 -1.07 -7.04 -13.91
CA ASP A 55 -1.49 -6.37 -15.13
C ASP A 55 -2.76 -5.53 -14.96
N GLU A 56 -3.26 -5.40 -13.74
CA GLU A 56 -4.50 -4.73 -13.40
C GLU A 56 -4.23 -3.32 -12.87
N ARG A 57 -4.95 -2.34 -13.41
CA ARG A 57 -4.91 -0.98 -12.90
C ARG A 57 -5.80 -0.85 -11.66
N LEU A 58 -5.52 0.15 -10.84
CA LEU A 58 -6.26 0.40 -9.60
C LEU A 58 -7.77 0.47 -9.82
N GLY A 59 -8.22 1.21 -10.84
CA GLY A 59 -9.64 1.33 -11.14
C GLY A 59 -10.30 0.01 -11.47
N GLU A 60 -9.61 -0.85 -12.23
CA GLU A 60 -10.10 -2.18 -12.56
C GLU A 60 -10.23 -3.06 -11.31
N TYR A 61 -9.22 -3.02 -10.45
CA TYR A 61 -9.23 -3.73 -9.17
C TYR A 61 -10.39 -3.27 -8.28
N LEU A 62 -10.52 -1.96 -8.08
CA LEU A 62 -11.57 -1.40 -7.24
C LEU A 62 -12.97 -1.72 -7.75
N ASN A 63 -13.14 -1.82 -9.07
CA ASN A 63 -14.44 -2.15 -9.66
C ASN A 63 -14.85 -3.61 -9.46
N ARG A 64 -13.87 -4.53 -9.34
CA ARG A 64 -14.20 -5.95 -9.19
C ARG A 64 -14.25 -6.45 -7.76
N ILE A 65 -13.66 -5.73 -6.81
CA ILE A 65 -13.73 -6.13 -5.39
C ILE A 65 -14.98 -5.59 -4.73
N LYS A 66 -15.46 -6.31 -3.73
CA LYS A 66 -16.61 -5.90 -2.93
C LYS A 66 -16.18 -5.80 -1.48
N THR A 67 -16.10 -4.57 -0.99
CA THR A 67 -15.70 -4.30 0.39
C THR A 67 -16.95 -4.13 1.24
N GLY A 68 -17.18 -5.08 2.13
CA GLY A 68 -18.25 -4.98 3.12
C GLY A 68 -17.77 -4.26 4.38
N SER A 69 -18.71 -3.98 5.27
CA SER A 69 -18.40 -3.43 6.58
C SER A 69 -17.42 -4.32 7.33
N GLY A 70 -16.42 -3.72 7.96
CA GLY A 70 -15.37 -4.45 8.68
C GLY A 70 -14.26 -5.01 7.80
N SER A 71 -14.27 -4.74 6.49
CA SER A 71 -13.17 -5.11 5.61
C SER A 71 -11.96 -4.20 5.82
N VAL A 72 -10.77 -4.77 5.58
CA VAL A 72 -9.51 -4.03 5.57
C VAL A 72 -9.06 -3.90 4.13
N VAL A 73 -8.75 -2.68 3.69
CA VAL A 73 -8.23 -2.40 2.35
C VAL A 73 -6.92 -1.65 2.51
N LEU A 74 -5.86 -2.19 1.95
CA LEU A 74 -4.51 -1.63 2.09
C LEU A 74 -3.78 -1.70 0.76
N GLU A 75 -3.14 -0.60 0.37
CA GLU A 75 -2.31 -0.51 -0.81
C GLU A 75 -0.92 -0.01 -0.44
N PHE A 76 0.10 -0.54 -1.10
CA PHE A 76 1.49 -0.19 -0.85
C PHE A 76 2.06 0.69 -1.95
N HIS A 77 2.86 1.68 -1.54
CA HIS A 77 3.59 2.57 -2.42
C HIS A 77 5.02 2.76 -1.92
N PHE A 78 5.92 3.06 -2.85
CA PHE A 78 7.30 3.47 -2.57
C PHE A 78 7.53 4.77 -3.32
N ASP A 79 7.62 5.86 -2.59
CA ASP A 79 7.79 7.18 -3.18
C ASP A 79 9.25 7.46 -3.55
N ALA A 80 9.45 8.41 -4.45
CA ALA A 80 10.75 8.96 -4.76
C ALA A 80 10.81 10.44 -4.41
N ALA A 81 11.98 10.91 -4.05
CA ALA A 81 12.22 12.32 -3.77
C ALA A 81 13.49 12.79 -4.47
N VAL A 82 13.59 14.08 -4.70
CA VAL A 82 14.79 14.69 -5.29
C VAL A 82 15.97 14.54 -4.37
N SER A 83 15.78 14.73 -3.06
CA SER A 83 16.85 14.59 -2.08
C SER A 83 17.09 13.11 -1.74
N PRO A 84 18.32 12.60 -1.90
CA PRO A 84 18.65 11.23 -1.51
C PRO A 84 18.60 10.99 0.01
N SER A 85 18.53 12.05 0.82
CA SER A 85 18.39 11.93 2.27
C SER A 85 16.92 11.79 2.71
N ALA A 86 15.96 11.97 1.81
CA ALA A 86 14.56 11.80 2.14
C ALA A 86 14.27 10.34 2.48
N THR A 87 13.66 10.12 3.64
CA THR A 87 13.32 8.79 4.12
C THR A 87 12.12 8.87 5.06
N GLY A 88 11.55 7.71 5.35
CA GLY A 88 10.47 7.61 6.31
C GLY A 88 9.28 6.81 5.79
N ALA A 89 8.35 6.54 6.68
CA ALA A 89 7.09 5.88 6.38
C ALA A 89 5.92 6.82 6.67
N THR A 90 4.95 6.80 5.79
CA THR A 90 3.68 7.54 5.94
C THR A 90 2.53 6.57 5.69
N SER A 91 1.47 6.64 6.48
CA SER A 91 0.20 6.03 6.14
C SER A 91 -0.78 7.10 5.72
N LEU A 92 -1.52 6.85 4.65
CA LEU A 92 -2.58 7.76 4.19
C LEU A 92 -3.95 7.10 4.42
N PHE A 93 -4.90 7.89 4.85
CA PHE A 93 -6.30 7.48 4.94
C PHE A 93 -7.17 8.40 4.07
N GLY A 94 -8.32 7.89 3.63
CA GLY A 94 -9.23 8.67 2.78
C GLY A 94 -9.79 9.89 3.49
N SER A 95 -10.23 10.88 2.72
CA SER A 95 -10.81 12.11 3.25
C SER A 95 -12.12 11.86 4.02
N ASP A 96 -12.78 10.74 3.75
CA ASP A 96 -14.01 10.30 4.43
C ASP A 96 -13.75 9.26 5.54
N ALA A 97 -12.48 9.08 5.93
CA ALA A 97 -12.07 8.08 6.90
C ALA A 97 -12.76 8.26 8.26
N ASP A 98 -13.19 7.15 8.81
CA ASP A 98 -13.75 7.13 10.16
C ASP A 98 -12.63 6.95 11.21
N ARG A 99 -13.04 6.83 12.48
CA ARG A 99 -12.08 6.66 13.58
C ARG A 99 -11.25 5.39 13.46
N LEU A 100 -11.83 4.29 12.98
CA LEU A 100 -11.13 3.01 12.83
C LEU A 100 -10.10 3.08 11.72
N ASP A 101 -10.44 3.71 10.60
CA ASP A 101 -9.50 3.92 9.49
C ASP A 101 -8.27 4.70 9.95
N LYS A 102 -8.50 5.78 10.69
CA LYS A 102 -7.42 6.62 11.22
C LYS A 102 -6.54 5.88 12.24
N ALA A 103 -7.16 5.11 13.13
CA ALA A 103 -6.45 4.30 14.10
C ALA A 103 -5.61 3.22 13.43
N PHE A 104 -6.15 2.56 12.41
CA PHE A 104 -5.44 1.54 11.64
C PHE A 104 -4.23 2.16 10.92
N ALA A 105 -4.42 3.30 10.26
CA ALA A 105 -3.33 4.00 9.58
C ALA A 105 -2.21 4.38 10.55
N LYS A 106 -2.56 4.86 11.74
CA LYS A 106 -1.58 5.20 12.77
C LYS A 106 -0.79 3.98 13.24
N GLU A 107 -1.46 2.87 13.52
CA GLU A 107 -0.78 1.65 13.96
C GLU A 107 0.15 1.10 12.89
N LEU A 108 -0.25 1.16 11.63
CA LEU A 108 0.59 0.70 10.51
C LEU A 108 1.88 1.51 10.41
N VAL A 109 1.79 2.84 10.43
CA VAL A 109 2.98 3.67 10.28
C VAL A 109 3.89 3.59 11.51
N ASP A 110 3.31 3.49 12.71
CA ASP A 110 4.07 3.32 13.95
C ASP A 110 4.86 2.01 13.92
N ALA A 111 4.22 0.91 13.55
CA ALA A 111 4.86 -0.40 13.46
C ALA A 111 5.91 -0.44 12.34
N THR A 112 5.57 0.05 11.16
CA THR A 112 6.47 0.03 9.99
C THR A 112 7.74 0.83 10.26
N SER A 113 7.61 2.04 10.78
CA SER A 113 8.76 2.91 11.06
C SER A 113 9.66 2.32 12.15
N THR A 114 9.07 1.71 13.17
CA THR A 114 9.82 1.06 14.26
C THR A 114 10.59 -0.15 13.77
N ILE A 115 9.92 -1.04 13.04
CA ILE A 115 10.54 -2.28 12.54
C ILE A 115 11.66 -2.00 11.53
N LEU A 116 11.44 -1.04 10.62
CA LEU A 116 12.42 -0.68 9.60
C LEU A 116 13.49 0.29 10.11
N GLY A 117 13.31 0.87 11.29
CA GLY A 117 14.26 1.84 11.84
C GLY A 117 14.33 3.13 11.02
N ILE A 118 13.22 3.57 10.45
CA ILE A 118 13.13 4.78 9.64
C ILE A 118 12.21 5.81 10.30
N LYS A 119 12.29 7.06 9.83
CA LYS A 119 11.47 8.15 10.36
C LYS A 119 9.98 7.83 10.24
N ASN A 120 9.24 8.06 11.33
CA ASN A 120 7.78 8.01 11.31
C ASN A 120 7.25 9.37 10.87
N ARG A 121 6.67 9.43 9.68
CA ARG A 121 6.10 10.67 9.13
C ARG A 121 4.62 10.82 9.44
N GLY A 122 4.05 9.86 10.17
CA GLY A 122 2.69 9.92 10.68
C GLY A 122 1.62 9.38 9.75
N ALA A 123 0.41 9.33 10.28
CA ALA A 123 -0.80 9.03 9.54
C ALA A 123 -1.46 10.35 9.12
N LYS A 124 -1.78 10.49 7.84
CA LYS A 124 -2.28 11.74 7.26
C LYS A 124 -3.46 11.48 6.34
N SER A 125 -4.33 12.48 6.20
CA SER A 125 -5.36 12.43 5.16
C SER A 125 -4.72 12.52 3.79
N GLU A 126 -5.24 11.76 2.84
CA GLU A 126 -4.81 11.87 1.43
C GLU A 126 -4.98 13.29 0.88
N ALA A 127 -5.94 14.05 1.41
CA ALA A 127 -6.16 15.44 1.03
C ALA A 127 -5.02 16.38 1.43
N ASP A 128 -4.21 15.96 2.41
CA ASP A 128 -3.10 16.75 2.95
C ASP A 128 -1.74 16.25 2.48
N SER A 129 -1.73 15.28 1.60
CA SER A 129 -0.50 14.67 1.11
C SER A 129 0.10 15.39 -0.11
#